data_603c1b163a45e8665a40e96399aefafa
#
_entry.id   603c1b163a45e8665a40e96399aefafa
#
_cell.length_a   1.000
_cell.length_b   1.000
_cell.length_c   1.000
_cell.angle_alpha   90.00
_cell.angle_beta   90.00
_cell.angle_gamma   90.00
#
_symmetry.space_group_name_H-M   'P 1'
#
loop_
_entity.id
_entity.type
_entity.pdbx_description
1 polymer ?
#
loop_
_entity_poly.entity_id
_entity_poly.type
_entity_poly.pdbx_seq_one_letter_code
_entity_poly.pdbx_strand_id
1 'polypeptide(L)' 'MKVRVRYFASLRQEKGQAPMEVGLDPGATVGELLSELGIEQDQIGILIVSGKSATFGQKLNENDLVTLIPHIGGG' A
#
# COMPACT_ATOMS: atom_id res chain seq x y z
N MET A 1 8.70 -11.11 -6.89
CA MET A 1 8.61 -10.80 -5.43
C MET A 1 7.16 -10.65 -5.05
N LYS A 2 6.81 -11.15 -3.88
CA LYS A 2 5.43 -11.01 -3.38
C LYS A 2 5.40 -10.12 -2.16
N VAL A 3 4.41 -9.23 -2.12
CA VAL A 3 4.14 -8.41 -0.95
C VAL A 3 2.68 -8.58 -0.58
N ARG A 4 2.32 -8.21 0.65
CA ARG A 4 0.93 -8.21 1.09
C ARG A 4 0.49 -6.78 1.31
N VAL A 5 -0.77 -6.52 0.99
CA VAL A 5 -1.34 -5.18 1.11
C VAL A 5 -2.56 -5.24 2.01
N ARG A 6 -2.59 -4.36 2.99
CA ARG A 6 -3.71 -4.21 3.92
C ARG A 6 -4.31 -2.82 3.74
N TYR A 7 -5.63 -2.77 3.67
CA TYR A 7 -6.36 -1.52 3.50
C TYR A 7 -7.11 -1.15 4.75
N PHE A 8 -7.25 0.14 5.00
CA PHE A 8 -8.00 0.67 6.15
C PHE A 8 -9.10 1.63 5.67
N ALA A 9 -10.12 1.82 6.50
CA ALA A 9 -11.19 2.80 6.31
C ALA A 9 -11.86 2.65 4.94
N SER A 10 -12.01 3.72 4.18
CA SER A 10 -12.72 3.69 2.90
C SER A 10 -12.04 2.78 1.88
N LEU A 11 -10.73 2.70 1.90
CA LEU A 11 -10.01 1.78 1.01
C LEU A 11 -10.35 0.33 1.32
N ARG A 12 -10.53 0.01 2.59
CA ARG A 12 -10.91 -1.34 3.00
C ARG A 12 -12.29 -1.69 2.46
N GLN A 13 -13.20 -0.75 2.44
CA GLN A 13 -14.54 -0.98 1.90
C GLN A 13 -14.51 -1.20 0.40
N GLU A 14 -13.65 -0.49 -0.33
CA GLU A 14 -13.56 -0.60 -1.77
C GLU A 14 -12.78 -1.83 -2.23
N LYS A 15 -11.69 -2.16 -1.54
CA LYS A 15 -10.73 -3.15 -2.01
C LYS A 15 -10.83 -4.49 -1.30
N GLY A 16 -11.44 -4.53 -0.12
CA GLY A 16 -11.59 -5.77 0.64
C GLY A 16 -10.92 -5.71 1.99
N GLN A 17 -11.24 -6.69 2.84
CA GLN A 17 -10.82 -6.68 4.24
C GLN A 17 -9.58 -7.51 4.51
N ALA A 18 -9.37 -8.57 3.76
CA ALA A 18 -8.23 -9.44 4.00
C ALA A 18 -6.99 -8.88 3.32
N PRO A 19 -5.81 -9.10 3.86
CA PRO A 19 -4.59 -8.74 3.16
C PRO A 19 -4.54 -9.44 1.81
N MET A 20 -4.11 -8.72 0.79
CA MET A 20 -4.04 -9.22 -0.57
C MET A 20 -2.59 -9.40 -0.97
N GLU A 21 -2.27 -10.53 -1.58
CA GLU A 21 -0.93 -10.75 -2.13
C GLU A 21 -0.83 -10.11 -3.50
N VAL A 22 0.29 -9.43 -3.74
CA VAL A 22 0.57 -8.78 -5.02
C VAL A 22 1.96 -9.18 -5.48
N GLY A 23 2.06 -9.63 -6.73
CA GLY A 23 3.35 -9.91 -7.33
C GLY A 23 3.94 -8.65 -7.95
N LEU A 24 5.21 -8.41 -7.67
CA LEU A 24 5.92 -7.24 -8.19
C LEU A 24 7.30 -7.67 -8.69
N ASP A 25 7.87 -6.86 -9.55
CA ASP A 25 9.26 -7.06 -9.96
C ASP A 25 10.20 -6.76 -8.80
N PRO A 26 11.35 -7.45 -8.75
CA PRO A 26 12.35 -7.15 -7.73
C PRO A 26 12.77 -5.68 -7.79
N GLY A 27 12.85 -5.04 -6.63
CA GLY A 27 13.23 -3.63 -6.56
C GLY A 27 12.08 -2.66 -6.76
N ALA A 28 10.86 -3.15 -6.90
CA ALA A 28 9.71 -2.27 -7.05
C ALA A 28 9.51 -1.40 -5.82
N THR A 29 9.02 -0.19 -6.05
CA THR A 29 8.77 0.78 -4.98
C THR A 29 7.32 0.74 -4.56
N VAL A 30 7.01 1.41 -3.42
CA VAL A 30 5.63 1.57 -2.97
C VAL A 30 4.79 2.26 -4.05
N GLY A 31 5.34 3.30 -4.68
CA GLY A 31 4.64 4.00 -5.75
C GLY A 31 4.25 3.08 -6.90
N GLU A 32 5.15 2.18 -7.27
CA GLU A 32 4.85 1.21 -8.33
C GLU A 32 3.75 0.24 -7.89
N LEU A 33 3.76 -0.16 -6.62
CA LEU A 33 2.69 -1.00 -6.08
C LEU A 33 1.34 -0.27 -6.18
N LEU A 34 1.29 0.99 -5.79
CA LEU A 34 0.04 1.75 -5.87
C LEU A 34 -0.46 1.87 -7.30
N SER A 35 0.44 2.05 -8.26
CA SER A 35 0.06 2.06 -9.68
C SER A 35 -0.59 0.75 -10.09
N GLU A 36 -0.01 -0.37 -9.67
CA GLU A 36 -0.60 -1.68 -9.96
C GLU A 36 -2.00 -1.82 -9.36
N LEU A 37 -2.22 -1.23 -8.19
CA LEU A 37 -3.50 -1.32 -7.50
C LEU A 37 -4.52 -0.28 -7.99
N GLY A 38 -4.10 0.64 -8.86
CA GLY A 38 -4.97 1.70 -9.32
C GLY A 38 -5.27 2.75 -8.27
N ILE A 39 -4.35 2.96 -7.35
CA ILE A 39 -4.52 3.92 -6.26
C ILE A 39 -3.59 5.10 -6.48
N GLU A 40 -4.16 6.31 -6.41
CA GLU A 40 -3.37 7.54 -6.51
C GLU A 40 -2.63 7.80 -5.20
N GLN A 41 -1.40 8.29 -5.30
CA GLN A 41 -0.61 8.56 -4.09
C GLN A 41 -1.29 9.58 -3.18
N ASP A 42 -2.00 10.55 -3.75
CA ASP A 42 -2.67 11.57 -2.96
C ASP A 42 -3.89 11.05 -2.19
N GLN A 43 -4.32 9.83 -2.45
CA GLN A 43 -5.39 9.20 -1.66
C GLN A 43 -4.87 8.66 -0.33
N ILE A 44 -3.56 8.53 -0.18
CA ILE A 44 -2.97 7.89 0.99
C ILE A 44 -2.55 8.95 2.00
N GLY A 45 -3.09 8.85 3.21
CA GLY A 45 -2.70 9.74 4.31
C GLY A 45 -1.55 9.19 5.12
N ILE A 46 -1.57 7.88 5.39
CA ILE A 46 -0.51 7.21 6.15
C ILE A 46 -0.09 5.96 5.40
N LEU A 47 1.21 5.77 5.28
CA LEU A 47 1.80 4.64 4.58
C LEU A 47 2.74 3.93 5.53
N ILE A 48 2.50 2.65 5.77
CA ILE A 48 3.31 1.84 6.66
C ILE A 48 3.76 0.60 5.91
N VAL A 49 5.05 0.29 6.01
CA VAL A 49 5.62 -0.93 5.43
C VAL A 49 6.26 -1.73 6.53
N SER A 50 5.74 -2.94 6.75
CA SER A 50 6.24 -3.86 7.78
C SER A 50 6.40 -3.18 9.14
N GLY A 51 5.40 -2.41 9.54
CA GLY A 51 5.32 -1.78 10.84
C GLY A 51 6.04 -0.44 10.97
N LYS A 52 6.60 0.07 9.89
CA LYS A 52 7.34 1.34 9.93
C LYS A 52 6.78 2.31 8.91
N SER A 53 6.78 3.59 9.28
CA SER A 53 6.41 4.65 8.36
C SER A 53 7.31 4.62 7.13
N ALA A 54 6.74 4.83 5.97
CA ALA A 54 7.46 4.69 4.71
C ALA A 54 7.13 5.82 3.75
N THR A 55 7.92 5.91 2.69
CA THR A 55 7.69 6.88 1.61
C THR A 55 7.31 6.14 0.35
N PHE A 56 6.74 6.87 -0.61
CA PHE A 56 6.35 6.26 -1.89
C PHE A 56 7.53 5.79 -2.72
N GLY A 57 8.70 6.38 -2.51
CA GLY A 57 9.92 5.97 -3.22
C GLY A 57 10.65 4.81 -2.59
N GLN A 58 10.20 4.34 -1.44
CA GLN A 58 10.87 3.24 -0.75
C GLN A 58 10.72 1.94 -1.54
N LYS A 59 11.82 1.21 -1.69
CA LYS A 59 11.81 -0.10 -2.32
C LYS A 59 11.23 -1.14 -1.37
N LEU A 60 10.47 -2.06 -1.94
CA LEU A 60 9.83 -3.13 -1.18
C LEU A 60 10.70 -4.38 -1.21
N ASN A 61 10.55 -5.19 -0.18
CA ASN A 61 11.24 -6.47 -0.05
C ASN A 61 10.22 -7.61 -0.05
N GLU A 62 10.70 -8.81 -0.32
CA GLU A 62 9.87 -10.01 -0.30
C GLU A 62 9.11 -10.10 1.02
N ASN A 63 7.82 -10.37 0.92
CA ASN A 63 6.92 -10.56 2.06
C ASN A 63 6.65 -9.30 2.90
N ASP A 64 7.01 -8.12 2.41
CA ASP A 64 6.64 -6.90 3.11
C ASP A 64 5.12 -6.79 3.22
N LEU A 65 4.66 -6.22 4.34
CA LEU A 65 3.26 -5.90 4.54
C LEU A 65 3.09 -4.40 4.39
N VAL A 66 2.36 -4.01 3.36
CA VAL A 66 2.11 -2.59 3.08
C VAL A 66 0.72 -2.24 3.61
N THR A 67 0.65 -1.31 4.53
CA THR A 67 -0.60 -0.85 5.12
C THR A 67 -0.93 0.52 4.55
N LEU A 68 -2.09 0.64 3.93
CA LEU A 68 -2.54 1.86 3.26
C LEU A 68 -3.72 2.45 4.00
N ILE A 69 -3.55 3.65 4.51
CA ILE A 69 -4.57 4.37 5.28
C ILE A 69 -4.89 5.66 4.52
N PRO A 70 -6.14 5.82 4.06
CA PRO A 70 -6.48 7.00 3.27
C PRO A 70 -6.54 8.25 4.15
N HIS A 71 -6.57 9.41 3.51
CA HIS A 71 -6.79 10.65 4.22
C HIS A 71 -8.12 10.61 4.94
N ILE A 72 -8.15 11.12 6.16
CA ILE A 72 -9.33 11.15 7.00
C ILE A 72 -9.78 12.61 7.08
N GLY A 73 -11.10 12.79 7.13
CA GLY A 73 -11.63 14.11 7.35
C GLY A 73 -11.90 14.90 6.11
N GLY A 74 -11.95 14.29 5.03
CA GLY A 74 -12.50 14.87 3.83
C GLY A 74 -12.18 16.34 3.59
N GLY A 75 -11.05 16.59 3.64
CA GLY A 75 -10.69 17.95 3.32
C GLY A 75 -11.14 18.33 1.93
#